data_f41c28a625d70eb7a9a4ebdd79ceb490
#
_entry.id   f41c28a625d70eb7a9a4ebdd79ceb490
#
_cell.length_a   1.000
_cell.length_b   1.000
_cell.length_c   1.000
_cell.angle_alpha   90.00
_cell.angle_beta   90.00
_cell.angle_gamma   90.00
#
_symmetry.space_group_name_H-M   'P 1'
#
loop_
_entity.id
_entity.type
_entity.pdbx_description
1 polymer ?
#
loop_
_entity_poly.entity_id
_entity_poly.type
_entity_poly.pdbx_seq_one_letter_code
_entity_poly.pdbx_strand_id
1 'polypeptide(L)'
;MRRLIQKHVLQAIIGILVLLVLLVSCTPTPQNVRKNDALPEIYPDYCDVTIPQNIAPLNFLVRGEVEAVRVVAGDITVNARGNEVTFEEGEWRRLLAGKKDVSVTVTALHNGQWTEYKPFHWYVTEDKIDPWLSYRLIEPDYEIWSRLQIKQRCVENFDEETLSDWQHTDNQCMNCHTTAHQDPHLSMMYVRGPKGGAFLNQNGKLRKLAIKTDDMVSGSVYFGFSPSGRYITFSTNVIIPAFHSKAGKRLEVFDSKSDVYVADLQKNRIIRSPLLNDSTVLETFPTFSPDGRYIYYCAAHKVQLPQELKQLQYALVRIPFNEKDGSI
;
A
#
# COMPACT_ATOMS: atom_id res chain seq x y z
N MET A 1 -57.00 35.02 -4.27
CA MET A 1 -55.99 35.79 -5.02
C MET A 1 -54.57 35.67 -4.42
N ARG A 2 -54.31 36.00 -3.14
CA ARG A 2 -52.96 35.91 -2.52
C ARG A 2 -52.29 34.52 -2.61
N ARG A 3 -52.99 33.41 -2.38
CA ARG A 3 -52.45 32.04 -2.45
C ARG A 3 -52.06 31.60 -3.86
N LEU A 4 -52.72 32.08 -4.91
CA LEU A 4 -52.38 31.80 -6.30
C LEU A 4 -51.08 32.53 -6.70
N ILE A 5 -50.93 33.78 -6.31
CA ILE A 5 -49.76 34.60 -6.57
C ILE A 5 -48.52 33.99 -5.89
N GLN A 6 -48.66 33.54 -4.61
CA GLN A 6 -47.56 32.84 -3.91
C GLN A 6 -47.12 31.53 -4.60
N LYS A 7 -48.06 30.74 -5.15
CA LYS A 7 -47.72 29.53 -5.90
C LYS A 7 -46.91 29.83 -7.18
N HIS A 8 -47.32 30.85 -7.93
CA HIS A 8 -46.61 31.21 -9.15
C HIS A 8 -45.24 31.84 -8.88
N VAL A 9 -45.13 32.63 -7.81
CA VAL A 9 -43.81 33.17 -7.37
C VAL A 9 -42.89 32.06 -6.92
N LEU A 10 -43.38 31.07 -6.14
CA LEU A 10 -42.58 29.93 -5.71
C LEU A 10 -42.10 29.04 -6.90
N GLN A 11 -43.01 28.82 -7.88
CA GLN A 11 -42.65 28.08 -9.11
C GLN A 11 -41.62 28.83 -9.95
N ALA A 12 -41.71 30.15 -10.05
CA ALA A 12 -40.70 30.97 -10.76
C ALA A 12 -39.35 30.94 -10.03
N ILE A 13 -39.32 31.02 -8.71
CA ILE A 13 -38.09 30.93 -7.91
C ILE A 13 -37.42 29.53 -8.07
N ILE A 14 -38.22 28.47 -8.01
CA ILE A 14 -37.73 27.09 -8.24
C ILE A 14 -37.19 26.94 -9.67
N GLY A 15 -37.89 27.47 -10.67
CA GLY A 15 -37.43 27.46 -12.05
C GLY A 15 -36.13 28.21 -12.25
N ILE A 16 -35.97 29.38 -11.61
CA ILE A 16 -34.70 30.17 -11.65
C ILE A 16 -33.57 29.43 -10.92
N LEU A 17 -33.85 28.79 -9.78
CA LEU A 17 -32.87 28.00 -9.03
C LEU A 17 -32.41 26.78 -9.85
N VAL A 18 -33.32 26.06 -10.49
CA VAL A 18 -32.99 24.93 -11.36
C VAL A 18 -32.18 25.40 -12.58
N LEU A 19 -32.52 26.53 -13.17
CA LEU A 19 -31.77 27.11 -14.28
C LEU A 19 -30.37 27.56 -13.86
N LEU A 20 -30.22 28.14 -12.67
CA LEU A 20 -28.92 28.50 -12.08
C LEU A 20 -28.06 27.27 -11.78
N VAL A 21 -28.64 26.19 -11.28
CA VAL A 21 -27.93 24.91 -11.04
C VAL A 21 -27.47 24.29 -12.36
N LEU A 22 -28.28 24.37 -13.43
CA LEU A 22 -27.90 23.88 -14.75
C LEU A 22 -26.77 24.71 -15.39
N LEU A 23 -26.75 26.02 -15.16
CA LEU A 23 -25.70 26.91 -15.67
C LEU A 23 -24.34 26.74 -14.94
N VAL A 24 -24.36 26.30 -13.68
CA VAL A 24 -23.15 26.03 -12.89
C VAL A 24 -22.53 24.67 -13.24
N SER A 25 -23.27 23.76 -13.88
CA SER A 25 -22.83 22.39 -14.20
C SER A 25 -22.00 22.26 -15.49
N CYS A 26 -21.85 23.28 -16.32
CA CYS A 26 -21.04 23.19 -17.52
C CYS A 26 -19.55 23.25 -17.21
N THR A 27 -18.83 22.16 -17.45
CA THR A 27 -17.36 22.16 -17.46
C THR A 27 -16.87 22.99 -18.64
N PRO A 28 -15.93 23.94 -18.46
CA PRO A 28 -15.42 24.74 -19.57
C PRO A 28 -14.72 23.86 -20.60
N THR A 29 -14.99 24.13 -21.88
CA THR A 29 -14.35 23.42 -22.99
C THR A 29 -13.11 24.19 -23.46
N PRO A 30 -12.02 23.48 -23.85
CA PRO A 30 -10.80 24.12 -24.33
C PRO A 30 -11.05 25.06 -25.53
N GLN A 31 -10.59 26.30 -25.42
CA GLN A 31 -10.59 27.30 -26.47
C GLN A 31 -9.22 27.98 -26.50
N ASN A 32 -8.75 28.37 -27.70
CA ASN A 32 -7.44 29.04 -27.87
C ASN A 32 -6.29 28.27 -27.17
N VAL A 33 -6.20 26.97 -27.44
CA VAL A 33 -5.27 26.05 -26.77
C VAL A 33 -3.84 26.34 -27.20
N ARG A 34 -2.96 26.62 -26.23
CA ARG A 34 -1.52 26.70 -26.41
C ARG A 34 -0.90 25.31 -26.28
N LYS A 35 0.00 24.92 -27.18
CA LYS A 35 0.77 23.66 -27.08
C LYS A 35 2.00 23.84 -26.20
N ASN A 36 2.31 22.81 -25.42
CA ASN A 36 3.49 22.69 -24.60
C ASN A 36 4.15 21.32 -24.88
N ASP A 37 5.42 21.31 -25.23
CA ASP A 37 6.17 20.11 -25.56
C ASP A 37 6.66 19.34 -24.30
N ALA A 38 6.37 19.83 -23.09
CA ALA A 38 6.62 19.13 -21.85
C ALA A 38 5.50 18.14 -21.51
N LEU A 39 5.82 17.05 -20.82
CA LEU A 39 4.84 16.17 -20.19
C LEU A 39 4.04 16.93 -19.11
N PRO A 40 2.77 16.55 -18.85
CA PRO A 40 2.02 17.13 -17.75
C PRO A 40 2.60 16.66 -16.42
N GLU A 41 2.65 17.55 -15.43
CA GLU A 41 2.95 17.16 -14.05
C GLU A 41 1.68 16.58 -13.42
N ILE A 42 1.61 15.26 -13.28
CA ILE A 42 0.47 14.55 -12.67
C ILE A 42 0.87 13.82 -11.39
N TYR A 43 -0.11 13.49 -10.56
CA TYR A 43 0.10 12.71 -9.34
C TYR A 43 -1.06 11.71 -9.10
N PRO A 44 -0.78 10.40 -8.95
CA PRO A 44 0.54 9.78 -9.17
C PRO A 44 1.09 10.02 -10.57
N ASP A 45 2.42 9.89 -10.74
CA ASP A 45 3.04 10.01 -12.06
C ASP A 45 2.80 8.71 -12.86
N TYR A 46 1.84 8.79 -13.77
CA TYR A 46 1.46 7.70 -14.66
C TYR A 46 1.89 7.93 -16.11
N CYS A 47 2.85 8.84 -16.35
CA CYS A 47 3.36 9.07 -17.69
C CYS A 47 4.22 7.87 -18.16
N ASP A 48 3.92 7.36 -19.35
CA ASP A 48 4.68 6.29 -20.03
C ASP A 48 4.88 5.01 -19.17
N VAL A 49 3.84 4.59 -18.43
CA VAL A 49 3.88 3.41 -17.57
C VAL A 49 3.29 2.17 -18.25
N THR A 50 3.78 0.99 -17.86
CA THR A 50 3.17 -0.29 -18.23
C THR A 50 2.17 -0.72 -17.16
N ILE A 51 0.95 -1.08 -17.56
CA ILE A 51 -0.14 -1.44 -16.69
C ILE A 51 -0.74 -2.80 -17.06
N PRO A 52 -1.19 -3.60 -16.08
CA PRO A 52 -1.94 -4.82 -16.36
C PRO A 52 -3.36 -4.49 -16.84
N GLN A 53 -3.92 -5.35 -17.70
CA GLN A 53 -5.25 -5.12 -18.29
C GLN A 53 -6.40 -5.09 -17.27
N ASN A 54 -6.19 -5.63 -16.07
CA ASN A 54 -7.20 -5.70 -15.01
C ASN A 54 -7.00 -4.67 -13.89
N ILE A 55 -6.15 -3.66 -14.06
CA ILE A 55 -5.97 -2.60 -13.08
C ILE A 55 -7.20 -1.67 -13.00
N ALA A 56 -7.52 -1.18 -11.81
CA ALA A 56 -8.49 -0.10 -11.59
C ALA A 56 -8.12 1.17 -12.38
N PRO A 57 -9.06 2.07 -12.64
CA PRO A 57 -8.79 3.33 -13.32
C PRO A 57 -7.61 4.09 -12.75
N LEU A 58 -6.69 4.53 -13.60
CA LEU A 58 -5.57 5.37 -13.23
C LEU A 58 -6.03 6.82 -13.01
N ASN A 59 -6.78 7.04 -11.94
CA ASN A 59 -7.21 8.38 -11.54
C ASN A 59 -6.00 9.19 -11.07
N PHE A 60 -5.93 10.46 -11.44
CA PHE A 60 -4.79 11.31 -11.10
C PHE A 60 -5.19 12.77 -10.90
N LEU A 61 -4.30 13.52 -10.26
CA LEU A 61 -4.39 14.97 -10.15
C LEU A 61 -3.39 15.62 -11.10
N VAL A 62 -3.79 16.69 -11.77
CA VAL A 62 -2.85 17.58 -12.47
C VAL A 62 -2.29 18.57 -11.44
N ARG A 63 -0.96 18.67 -11.34
CA ARG A 63 -0.31 19.54 -10.33
C ARG A 63 -0.44 21.01 -10.68
N GLY A 64 -0.37 21.84 -9.64
CA GLY A 64 -0.49 23.30 -9.75
C GLY A 64 -1.92 23.82 -9.57
N GLU A 65 -2.11 25.10 -9.81
CA GLU A 65 -3.42 25.75 -9.75
C GLU A 65 -4.14 25.55 -11.07
N VAL A 66 -5.05 24.57 -11.10
CA VAL A 66 -5.81 24.16 -12.27
C VAL A 66 -7.29 24.48 -12.08
N GLU A 67 -7.86 25.25 -12.98
CA GLU A 67 -9.29 25.63 -12.97
C GLU A 67 -10.18 24.56 -13.62
N ALA A 68 -9.67 23.90 -14.65
CA ALA A 68 -10.35 22.82 -15.34
C ALA A 68 -9.34 21.94 -16.09
N VAL A 69 -9.71 20.68 -16.34
CA VAL A 69 -8.89 19.75 -17.09
C VAL A 69 -9.75 18.98 -18.09
N ARG A 70 -9.18 18.72 -19.27
CA ARG A 70 -9.69 17.78 -20.27
C ARG A 70 -8.62 16.74 -20.53
N VAL A 71 -9.00 15.47 -20.41
CA VAL A 71 -8.13 14.35 -20.75
C VAL A 71 -8.77 13.54 -21.86
N VAL A 72 -7.98 13.22 -22.87
CA VAL A 72 -8.36 12.28 -23.94
C VAL A 72 -7.44 11.07 -23.79
N ALA A 73 -8.01 9.92 -23.48
CA ALA A 73 -7.31 8.65 -23.36
C ALA A 73 -7.91 7.65 -24.34
N GLY A 74 -7.23 7.41 -25.45
CA GLY A 74 -7.79 6.63 -26.56
C GLY A 74 -9.12 7.22 -27.06
N ASP A 75 -10.22 6.50 -26.84
CA ASP A 75 -11.58 6.89 -27.21
C ASP A 75 -12.41 7.51 -26.07
N ILE A 76 -11.83 7.59 -24.86
CA ILE A 76 -12.47 8.21 -23.70
C ILE A 76 -12.08 9.69 -23.61
N THR A 77 -13.05 10.53 -23.25
CA THR A 77 -12.81 11.94 -22.92
C THR A 77 -13.37 12.26 -21.53
N VAL A 78 -12.50 12.69 -20.62
CA VAL A 78 -12.87 13.20 -19.30
C VAL A 78 -12.74 14.72 -19.31
N ASN A 79 -13.78 15.43 -18.83
CA ASN A 79 -13.74 16.86 -18.57
C ASN A 79 -14.08 17.09 -17.09
N ALA A 80 -13.23 17.81 -16.37
CA ALA A 80 -13.43 18.08 -14.96
C ALA A 80 -13.16 19.55 -14.63
N ARG A 81 -13.83 20.06 -13.59
CA ARG A 81 -13.46 21.31 -12.93
C ARG A 81 -12.39 21.03 -11.88
N GLY A 82 -11.44 21.94 -11.73
CA GLY A 82 -10.26 21.72 -10.88
C GLY A 82 -9.27 20.76 -11.54
N ASN A 83 -8.50 20.09 -10.74
CA ASN A 83 -7.33 19.31 -11.16
C ASN A 83 -7.51 17.79 -11.08
N GLU A 84 -8.66 17.30 -10.60
CA GLU A 84 -8.91 15.87 -10.41
C GLU A 84 -9.46 15.22 -11.68
N VAL A 85 -8.82 14.13 -12.11
CA VAL A 85 -9.21 13.31 -13.27
C VAL A 85 -9.64 11.95 -12.78
N THR A 86 -10.90 11.61 -13.00
CA THR A 86 -11.50 10.33 -12.61
C THR A 86 -12.14 9.68 -13.82
N PHE A 87 -11.79 8.42 -14.09
CA PHE A 87 -12.37 7.63 -15.17
C PHE A 87 -13.49 6.74 -14.63
N GLU A 88 -14.55 6.59 -15.42
CA GLU A 88 -15.63 5.65 -15.12
C GLU A 88 -15.13 4.21 -15.34
N GLU A 89 -15.39 3.30 -14.39
CA GLU A 89 -14.84 1.94 -14.39
C GLU A 89 -15.23 1.12 -15.62
N GLY A 90 -16.47 1.22 -16.07
CA GLY A 90 -16.94 0.47 -17.24
C GLY A 90 -16.31 0.99 -18.53
N GLU A 91 -16.12 2.31 -18.67
CA GLU A 91 -15.40 2.91 -19.79
C GLU A 91 -13.92 2.54 -19.75
N TRP A 92 -13.31 2.57 -18.58
CA TRP A 92 -11.93 2.16 -18.36
C TRP A 92 -11.67 0.71 -18.78
N ARG A 93 -12.52 -0.23 -18.33
CA ARG A 93 -12.41 -1.64 -18.72
C ARG A 93 -12.54 -1.84 -20.24
N ARG A 94 -13.46 -1.11 -20.89
CA ARG A 94 -13.59 -1.12 -22.37
C ARG A 94 -12.35 -0.55 -23.06
N LEU A 95 -11.78 0.53 -22.49
CA LEU A 95 -10.57 1.15 -23.02
C LEU A 95 -9.38 0.18 -23.06
N LEU A 96 -9.19 -0.60 -21.98
CA LEU A 96 -8.04 -1.52 -21.88
C LEU A 96 -8.27 -2.84 -22.63
N ALA A 97 -9.51 -3.21 -22.92
CA ALA A 97 -9.83 -4.49 -23.55
C ALA A 97 -9.16 -4.65 -24.93
N GLY A 98 -8.20 -5.58 -25.04
CA GLY A 98 -7.47 -5.90 -26.27
C GLY A 98 -6.54 -4.79 -26.78
N LYS A 99 -6.32 -3.72 -26.03
CA LYS A 99 -5.35 -2.68 -26.34
C LYS A 99 -3.98 -3.07 -25.83
N LYS A 100 -2.94 -2.69 -26.55
CA LYS A 100 -1.52 -2.80 -26.11
C LYS A 100 -0.94 -1.44 -25.79
N ASP A 101 -1.59 -0.39 -26.23
CA ASP A 101 -1.14 1.00 -26.10
C ASP A 101 -2.35 1.94 -26.10
N VAL A 102 -2.36 2.86 -25.16
CA VAL A 102 -3.36 3.92 -25.03
C VAL A 102 -2.63 5.27 -24.99
N SER A 103 -2.81 6.08 -26.01
CA SER A 103 -2.30 7.46 -26.01
C SER A 103 -3.17 8.34 -25.13
N VAL A 104 -2.53 9.17 -24.30
CA VAL A 104 -3.18 10.06 -23.34
C VAL A 104 -2.73 11.50 -23.58
N THR A 105 -3.69 12.39 -23.76
CA THR A 105 -3.46 13.84 -23.91
C THR A 105 -4.15 14.58 -22.78
N VAL A 106 -3.40 15.41 -22.06
CA VAL A 106 -3.90 16.28 -21.00
C VAL A 106 -3.90 17.72 -21.48
N THR A 107 -5.05 18.38 -21.31
CA THR A 107 -5.21 19.81 -21.57
C THR A 107 -5.74 20.47 -20.30
N ALA A 108 -5.02 21.42 -19.72
CA ALA A 108 -5.39 22.06 -18.45
C ALA A 108 -5.58 23.58 -18.63
N LEU A 109 -6.50 24.12 -17.84
CA LEU A 109 -6.78 25.57 -17.77
C LEU A 109 -6.06 26.15 -16.57
N HIS A 110 -5.12 27.05 -16.83
CA HIS A 110 -4.38 27.80 -15.81
C HIS A 110 -4.52 29.29 -16.09
N ASN A 111 -4.98 30.06 -15.12
CA ASN A 111 -5.13 31.52 -15.23
C ASN A 111 -5.87 31.97 -16.53
N GLY A 112 -6.95 31.26 -16.83
CA GLY A 112 -7.77 31.54 -18.03
C GLY A 112 -7.15 31.07 -19.36
N GLN A 113 -5.96 30.45 -19.39
CA GLN A 113 -5.29 29.95 -20.60
C GLN A 113 -5.29 28.41 -20.63
N TRP A 114 -5.84 27.83 -21.69
CA TRP A 114 -5.77 26.40 -21.95
C TRP A 114 -4.40 26.02 -22.53
N THR A 115 -3.77 25.00 -21.91
CA THR A 115 -2.48 24.46 -22.35
C THR A 115 -2.63 22.95 -22.58
N GLU A 116 -2.34 22.49 -23.80
CA GLU A 116 -2.24 21.07 -24.16
C GLU A 116 -0.79 20.63 -23.98
N TYR A 117 -0.59 19.61 -23.19
CA TYR A 117 0.72 19.03 -22.91
C TYR A 117 1.09 17.96 -23.93
N LYS A 118 2.38 17.61 -23.98
CA LYS A 118 2.89 16.49 -24.78
C LYS A 118 2.13 15.21 -24.40
N PRO A 119 1.60 14.45 -25.38
CA PRO A 119 0.97 13.17 -25.10
C PRO A 119 1.94 12.17 -24.49
N PHE A 120 1.44 11.28 -23.65
CA PHE A 120 2.14 10.13 -23.09
C PHE A 120 1.34 8.85 -23.30
N HIS A 121 1.88 7.68 -22.93
CA HIS A 121 1.29 6.39 -23.23
C HIS A 121 1.10 5.53 -21.98
N TRP A 122 0.03 4.76 -21.97
CA TRP A 122 -0.14 3.61 -21.09
C TRP A 122 0.03 2.34 -21.93
N TYR A 123 1.07 1.59 -21.63
CA TYR A 123 1.35 0.31 -22.28
C TYR A 123 0.65 -0.80 -21.52
N VAL A 124 -0.26 -1.52 -22.19
CA VAL A 124 -1.12 -2.53 -21.56
C VAL A 124 -0.53 -3.91 -21.78
N THR A 125 -0.15 -4.60 -20.68
CA THR A 125 0.27 -5.99 -20.72
C THR A 125 -0.91 -6.95 -20.65
N GLU A 126 -0.76 -8.14 -21.25
CA GLU A 126 -1.74 -9.23 -21.15
C GLU A 126 -1.71 -9.92 -19.77
N ASP A 127 -0.63 -9.73 -19.01
CA ASP A 127 -0.52 -10.24 -17.65
C ASP A 127 -1.56 -9.60 -16.74
N LYS A 128 -2.07 -10.41 -15.82
CA LYS A 128 -3.00 -9.96 -14.78
C LYS A 128 -2.28 -9.89 -13.46
N ILE A 129 -2.62 -8.89 -12.66
CA ILE A 129 -2.22 -8.83 -11.25
C ILE A 129 -3.25 -9.56 -10.38
N ASP A 130 -2.81 -10.01 -9.21
CA ASP A 130 -3.72 -10.54 -8.20
C ASP A 130 -4.71 -9.45 -7.79
N PRO A 131 -6.01 -9.78 -7.67
CA PRO A 131 -7.05 -8.76 -7.49
C PRO A 131 -7.00 -8.07 -6.13
N TRP A 132 -6.34 -8.66 -5.13
CA TRP A 132 -6.38 -8.18 -3.76
C TRP A 132 -5.02 -7.85 -3.20
N LEU A 133 -4.90 -6.68 -2.56
CA LEU A 133 -3.73 -6.22 -1.84
C LEU A 133 -4.07 -6.02 -0.36
N SER A 134 -3.43 -6.77 0.54
CA SER A 134 -3.50 -6.52 1.98
C SER A 134 -2.43 -5.53 2.39
N TYR A 135 -2.77 -4.57 3.22
CA TYR A 135 -1.84 -3.56 3.71
C TYR A 135 -2.19 -3.10 5.12
N ARG A 136 -1.21 -2.54 5.77
CA ARG A 136 -1.38 -1.87 7.05
C ARG A 136 -1.66 -0.39 6.81
N LEU A 137 -2.80 0.08 7.31
CA LEU A 137 -3.09 1.51 7.39
C LEU A 137 -2.71 2.00 8.78
N ILE A 138 -1.71 2.86 8.83
CA ILE A 138 -1.25 3.54 10.04
C ILE A 138 -1.05 5.02 9.73
N GLU A 139 -1.58 5.88 10.58
CA GLU A 139 -1.36 7.31 10.43
C GLU A 139 0.13 7.65 10.69
N PRO A 140 0.69 8.64 10.01
CA PRO A 140 2.10 8.95 10.08
C PRO A 140 2.45 9.71 11.37
N ASP A 141 2.27 9.06 12.52
CA ASP A 141 2.74 9.55 13.81
C ASP A 141 3.01 8.38 14.77
N TYR A 142 3.81 8.65 15.79
CA TYR A 142 4.29 7.69 16.76
C TYR A 142 3.19 7.15 17.70
N GLU A 143 2.22 7.96 18.08
CA GLU A 143 1.21 7.60 19.07
C GLU A 143 -0.01 6.86 18.51
N ILE A 144 -0.06 6.61 17.20
CA ILE A 144 -1.28 6.21 16.52
C ILE A 144 -1.33 4.71 16.21
N TRP A 145 -0.42 3.93 16.78
CA TRP A 145 -0.51 2.47 16.73
C TRP A 145 -1.84 1.91 17.27
N SER A 146 -2.51 2.65 18.17
CA SER A 146 -3.85 2.34 18.68
C SER A 146 -4.98 2.54 17.66
N ARG A 147 -4.70 3.14 16.49
CA ARG A 147 -5.64 3.31 15.39
C ARG A 147 -5.24 2.54 14.13
N LEU A 148 -4.26 1.64 14.28
CA LEU A 148 -3.79 0.82 13.18
C LEU A 148 -4.88 -0.13 12.68
N GLN A 149 -5.00 -0.26 11.36
CA GLN A 149 -5.90 -1.19 10.69
C GLN A 149 -5.12 -2.08 9.74
N ILE A 150 -5.57 -3.31 9.56
CA ILE A 150 -5.20 -4.18 8.44
C ILE A 150 -6.35 -4.14 7.46
N LYS A 151 -6.08 -3.70 6.25
CA LYS A 151 -7.06 -3.55 5.20
C LYS A 151 -6.72 -4.42 4.01
N GLN A 152 -7.74 -4.72 3.23
CA GLN A 152 -7.63 -5.37 1.94
C GLN A 152 -8.29 -4.49 0.90
N ARG A 153 -7.61 -4.25 -0.21
CA ARG A 153 -8.12 -3.45 -1.32
C ARG A 153 -8.12 -4.27 -2.60
N CYS A 154 -9.22 -4.19 -3.34
CA CYS A 154 -9.27 -4.69 -4.70
C CYS A 154 -8.50 -3.76 -5.64
N VAL A 155 -7.55 -4.29 -6.40
CA VAL A 155 -6.76 -3.51 -7.34
C VAL A 155 -7.40 -3.42 -8.74
N GLU A 156 -8.49 -4.15 -8.96
CA GLU A 156 -9.28 -4.10 -10.21
C GLU A 156 -10.39 -3.03 -10.16
N ASN A 157 -10.70 -2.54 -8.96
CA ASN A 157 -11.66 -1.48 -8.66
C ASN A 157 -11.18 -0.70 -7.42
N PHE A 158 -12.09 -0.01 -6.73
CA PHE A 158 -11.75 0.76 -5.53
C PHE A 158 -12.36 0.16 -4.24
N ASP A 159 -12.86 -1.08 -4.30
CA ASP A 159 -13.42 -1.74 -3.13
C ASP A 159 -12.35 -1.94 -2.07
N GLU A 160 -12.69 -1.58 -0.85
CA GLU A 160 -11.81 -1.69 0.30
C GLU A 160 -12.55 -2.32 1.48
N GLU A 161 -11.90 -3.25 2.15
CA GLU A 161 -12.41 -3.96 3.31
C GLU A 161 -11.44 -3.86 4.48
N THR A 162 -11.96 -3.68 5.70
CA THR A 162 -11.16 -3.74 6.92
C THR A 162 -11.15 -5.17 7.46
N LEU A 163 -10.01 -5.83 7.39
CA LEU A 163 -9.82 -7.21 7.87
C LEU A 163 -9.70 -7.25 9.40
N SER A 164 -9.02 -6.27 9.98
CA SER A 164 -8.86 -6.13 11.42
C SER A 164 -8.59 -4.68 11.80
N ASP A 165 -9.09 -4.25 12.94
CA ASP A 165 -8.81 -2.94 13.51
C ASP A 165 -8.42 -3.04 15.00
N TRP A 166 -8.02 -1.91 15.56
CA TRP A 166 -7.59 -1.83 16.97
C TRP A 166 -8.67 -2.25 17.97
N GLN A 167 -9.94 -2.16 17.63
CA GLN A 167 -11.06 -2.55 18.52
C GLN A 167 -11.08 -4.07 18.72
N HIS A 168 -10.75 -4.84 17.68
CA HIS A 168 -10.66 -6.29 17.76
C HIS A 168 -9.51 -6.80 18.62
N THR A 169 -8.56 -5.95 18.95
CA THR A 169 -7.34 -6.30 19.71
C THR A 169 -7.25 -5.61 21.07
N ASP A 170 -8.36 -5.13 21.63
CA ASP A 170 -8.37 -4.34 22.87
C ASP A 170 -7.40 -3.12 22.80
N ASN A 171 -7.37 -2.43 21.69
CA ASN A 171 -6.44 -1.33 21.36
C ASN A 171 -4.95 -1.74 21.39
N GLN A 172 -4.63 -3.00 21.11
CA GLN A 172 -3.25 -3.47 21.03
C GLN A 172 -2.73 -3.39 19.59
N CYS A 173 -1.44 -3.17 19.47
CA CYS A 173 -0.76 -3.14 18.17
C CYS A 173 -0.83 -4.51 17.48
N MET A 174 -1.25 -4.53 16.19
CA MET A 174 -1.32 -5.71 15.32
C MET A 174 -0.51 -5.52 14.05
N ASN A 175 0.69 -5.01 14.17
CA ASN A 175 1.47 -4.48 13.06
C ASN A 175 1.95 -5.52 12.03
N CYS A 176 2.48 -6.65 12.51
CA CYS A 176 3.14 -7.62 11.64
C CYS A 176 2.15 -8.64 11.12
N HIS A 177 1.89 -8.61 9.81
CA HIS A 177 1.06 -9.60 9.13
C HIS A 177 1.71 -10.02 7.81
N THR A 178 1.41 -11.22 7.37
CA THR A 178 1.85 -11.76 6.07
C THR A 178 0.90 -12.86 5.60
N THR A 179 0.88 -13.09 4.31
CA THR A 179 0.15 -14.19 3.67
C THR A 179 1.13 -15.10 2.93
N ALA A 180 0.83 -16.39 2.86
CA ALA A 180 1.58 -17.32 2.02
C ALA A 180 1.13 -17.16 0.56
N HIS A 181 2.05 -16.87 -0.36
CA HIS A 181 1.74 -16.69 -1.79
C HIS A 181 0.56 -15.74 -2.06
N GLN A 182 0.41 -14.73 -1.22
CA GLN A 182 -0.73 -13.80 -1.28
C GLN A 182 -2.11 -14.49 -1.11
N ASP A 183 -2.11 -15.75 -0.65
CA ASP A 183 -3.33 -16.49 -0.35
C ASP A 183 -3.85 -16.10 1.04
N PRO A 184 -5.02 -15.45 1.16
CA PRO A 184 -5.60 -15.06 2.45
C PRO A 184 -5.99 -16.26 3.32
N HIS A 185 -6.11 -17.47 2.73
CA HIS A 185 -6.44 -18.69 3.46
C HIS A 185 -5.26 -19.21 4.31
N LEU A 186 -4.04 -18.78 4.03
CA LEU A 186 -2.86 -19.05 4.85
C LEU A 186 -2.16 -17.74 5.20
N SER A 187 -2.42 -17.23 6.39
CA SER A 187 -1.90 -15.94 6.83
C SER A 187 -1.48 -15.96 8.29
N MET A 188 -0.57 -15.07 8.64
CA MET A 188 -0.12 -14.89 10.01
C MET A 188 -0.14 -13.42 10.41
N MET A 189 -0.50 -13.17 11.67
CA MET A 189 -0.50 -11.85 12.27
C MET A 189 0.06 -11.92 13.70
N TYR A 190 0.80 -10.90 14.11
CA TYR A 190 1.23 -10.74 15.50
C TYR A 190 0.47 -9.61 16.16
N VAL A 191 -0.15 -9.93 17.30
CA VAL A 191 -0.85 -8.95 18.15
C VAL A 191 -0.04 -8.78 19.43
N ARG A 192 0.22 -7.55 19.84
CA ARG A 192 0.89 -7.23 21.13
C ARG A 192 -0.10 -7.28 22.29
N GLY A 193 0.41 -7.16 23.51
CA GLY A 193 -0.37 -7.05 24.73
C GLY A 193 -0.57 -8.38 25.45
N PRO A 194 -1.25 -8.37 26.64
CA PRO A 194 -1.34 -9.53 27.54
C PRO A 194 -2.01 -10.76 26.93
N LYS A 195 -2.98 -10.56 26.04
CA LYS A 195 -3.64 -11.64 25.31
C LYS A 195 -3.05 -11.86 23.91
N GLY A 196 -2.03 -11.10 23.54
CA GLY A 196 -1.38 -11.10 22.24
C GLY A 196 -0.60 -12.38 21.92
N GLY A 197 0.08 -12.39 20.80
CA GLY A 197 0.91 -13.50 20.29
C GLY A 197 0.84 -13.62 18.78
N ALA A 198 1.47 -14.66 18.25
CA ALA A 198 1.40 -14.98 16.83
C ALA A 198 0.13 -15.79 16.54
N PHE A 199 -0.70 -15.30 15.63
CA PHE A 199 -1.94 -15.95 15.22
C PHE A 199 -1.81 -16.43 13.77
N LEU A 200 -1.95 -17.72 13.56
CA LEU A 200 -1.99 -18.36 12.26
C LEU A 200 -3.44 -18.59 11.85
N ASN A 201 -3.83 -18.05 10.70
CA ASN A 201 -5.05 -18.43 9.99
C ASN A 201 -4.73 -19.53 9.00
N GLN A 202 -5.50 -20.60 9.04
CA GLN A 202 -5.44 -21.71 8.09
C GLN A 202 -6.86 -22.06 7.65
N ASN A 203 -7.28 -21.65 6.46
CA ASN A 203 -8.62 -21.87 5.93
C ASN A 203 -9.73 -21.41 6.89
N GLY A 204 -9.61 -20.22 7.47
CA GLY A 204 -10.56 -19.63 8.42
C GLY A 204 -10.44 -20.19 9.85
N LYS A 205 -9.53 -21.13 10.11
CA LYS A 205 -9.23 -21.62 11.47
C LYS A 205 -8.09 -20.84 12.06
N LEU A 206 -8.38 -20.06 13.08
CA LEU A 206 -7.38 -19.26 13.77
C LEU A 206 -6.72 -20.07 14.90
N ARG A 207 -5.39 -20.13 14.91
CA ARG A 207 -4.59 -20.74 15.99
C ARG A 207 -3.60 -19.72 16.55
N LYS A 208 -3.49 -19.65 17.87
CA LYS A 208 -2.40 -18.94 18.53
C LYS A 208 -1.20 -19.88 18.64
N LEU A 209 -0.05 -19.44 18.16
CA LEU A 209 1.19 -20.22 18.17
C LEU A 209 2.09 -19.82 19.33
N ALA A 210 2.64 -20.81 20.02
CA ALA A 210 3.68 -20.62 21.04
C ALA A 210 5.07 -20.68 20.40
N ILE A 211 5.39 -19.68 19.57
CA ILE A 211 6.68 -19.65 18.84
C ILE A 211 7.76 -18.85 19.56
N LYS A 212 7.45 -18.19 20.68
CA LYS A 212 8.45 -17.58 21.54
C LYS A 212 9.00 -18.62 22.51
N THR A 213 10.31 -18.78 22.53
CA THR A 213 11.06 -19.61 23.51
C THR A 213 11.80 -18.70 24.51
N ASP A 214 12.24 -19.24 25.64
CA ASP A 214 12.83 -18.46 26.74
C ASP A 214 14.14 -17.77 26.37
N ASP A 215 14.86 -18.30 25.39
CA ASP A 215 16.11 -17.73 24.87
C ASP A 215 15.90 -16.62 23.80
N MET A 216 14.68 -16.41 23.33
CA MET A 216 14.37 -15.33 22.40
C MET A 216 14.27 -13.99 23.12
N VAL A 217 14.91 -12.97 22.56
CA VAL A 217 15.00 -11.62 23.15
C VAL A 217 13.65 -10.90 23.21
N SER A 218 12.71 -11.24 22.33
CA SER A 218 11.38 -10.63 22.26
C SER A 218 10.33 -11.56 21.63
N GLY A 219 9.11 -11.07 21.42
CA GLY A 219 8.12 -11.71 20.55
C GLY A 219 8.53 -11.69 19.08
N SER A 220 7.94 -12.57 18.30
CA SER A 220 8.21 -12.74 16.87
C SER A 220 7.57 -11.63 16.02
N VAL A 221 8.33 -11.09 15.09
CA VAL A 221 7.92 -10.04 14.14
C VAL A 221 8.46 -10.34 12.74
N TYR A 222 8.00 -9.61 11.74
CA TYR A 222 8.47 -9.68 10.34
C TYR A 222 8.44 -11.11 9.78
N PHE A 223 7.23 -11.69 9.77
CA PHE A 223 7.02 -13.05 9.28
C PHE A 223 7.17 -13.17 7.76
N GLY A 224 7.72 -14.32 7.31
CA GLY A 224 7.75 -14.70 5.91
C GLY A 224 7.46 -16.20 5.77
N PHE A 225 6.47 -16.58 4.95
CA PHE A 225 6.19 -17.98 4.63
C PHE A 225 7.18 -18.53 3.61
N SER A 226 7.53 -19.81 3.75
CA SER A 226 8.19 -20.55 2.69
C SER A 226 7.23 -20.84 1.54
N PRO A 227 7.73 -21.13 0.32
CA PRO A 227 6.85 -21.47 -0.83
C PRO A 227 5.88 -22.61 -0.57
N SER A 228 6.22 -23.60 0.22
CA SER A 228 5.29 -24.68 0.59
C SER A 228 4.24 -24.27 1.63
N GLY A 229 4.37 -23.10 2.27
CA GLY A 229 3.55 -22.68 3.41
C GLY A 229 3.80 -23.49 4.69
N ARG A 230 4.74 -24.45 4.67
CA ARG A 230 5.06 -25.30 5.83
C ARG A 230 5.93 -24.59 6.84
N TYR A 231 6.89 -23.79 6.39
CA TYR A 231 7.81 -23.06 7.26
C TYR A 231 7.45 -21.59 7.29
N ILE A 232 7.75 -20.99 8.42
CA ILE A 232 7.70 -19.54 8.57
C ILE A 232 9.02 -19.06 9.18
N THR A 233 9.59 -18.03 8.60
CA THR A 233 10.71 -17.31 9.17
C THR A 233 10.20 -16.03 9.85
N PHE A 234 10.91 -15.58 10.89
CA PHE A 234 10.61 -14.37 11.64
C PHE A 234 11.85 -13.87 12.34
N SER A 235 11.84 -12.62 12.78
CA SER A 235 12.86 -12.13 13.68
C SER A 235 12.30 -11.79 15.07
N THR A 236 13.19 -11.69 16.03
CA THR A 236 12.92 -11.14 17.37
C THR A 236 13.78 -9.90 17.52
N ASN A 237 13.21 -8.79 17.97
CA ASN A 237 13.90 -7.51 17.98
C ASN A 237 13.74 -6.81 19.32
N VAL A 238 14.82 -6.27 19.87
CA VAL A 238 14.80 -5.32 20.98
C VAL A 238 15.14 -3.94 20.42
N ILE A 239 14.19 -3.04 20.48
CA ILE A 239 14.29 -1.71 19.88
C ILE A 239 14.61 -0.65 20.93
N ILE A 240 15.35 0.37 20.50
CA ILE A 240 15.58 1.62 21.25
C ILE A 240 14.91 2.74 20.49
N PRO A 241 13.87 3.38 21.04
CA PRO A 241 13.28 4.58 20.41
C PRO A 241 14.15 5.80 20.70
N ALA A 242 14.37 6.63 19.70
CA ALA A 242 15.02 7.92 19.81
C ALA A 242 14.09 9.01 19.30
N PHE A 243 13.87 10.03 20.10
CA PHE A 243 13.04 11.17 19.77
C PHE A 243 13.89 12.34 19.28
N HIS A 244 13.46 12.98 18.20
CA HIS A 244 14.12 14.14 17.63
C HIS A 244 13.25 15.38 17.79
N SER A 245 13.87 16.50 18.11
CA SER A 245 13.19 17.80 18.18
C SER A 245 12.95 18.44 16.80
N LYS A 246 13.54 17.87 15.74
CA LYS A 246 13.47 18.43 14.38
C LYS A 246 12.15 18.05 13.72
N ALA A 247 11.46 19.05 13.16
CA ALA A 247 10.25 18.83 12.36
C ALA A 247 10.53 17.85 11.20
N GLY A 248 9.62 16.88 10.97
CA GLY A 248 9.75 15.85 9.94
C GLY A 248 10.60 14.63 10.30
N LYS A 249 11.24 14.62 11.49
CA LYS A 249 12.03 13.48 11.99
C LYS A 249 11.82 13.32 13.50
N ARG A 250 10.59 12.98 13.91
CA ARG A 250 10.21 12.97 15.33
C ARG A 250 10.65 11.73 16.08
N LEU A 251 10.57 10.59 15.43
CA LEU A 251 10.93 9.31 16.00
C LEU A 251 11.86 8.55 15.06
N GLU A 252 12.87 7.94 15.63
CA GLU A 252 13.75 6.98 15.00
C GLU A 252 13.86 5.76 15.91
N VAL A 253 13.89 4.55 15.34
CA VAL A 253 13.90 3.31 16.09
C VAL A 253 15.11 2.50 15.65
N PHE A 254 15.91 2.01 16.60
CA PHE A 254 17.10 1.22 16.34
C PHE A 254 16.95 -0.15 16.98
N ASP A 255 17.42 -1.20 16.27
CA ASP A 255 17.59 -2.51 16.87
C ASP A 255 18.86 -2.54 17.75
N SER A 256 18.72 -2.91 19.01
CA SER A 256 19.85 -3.18 19.88
C SER A 256 20.22 -4.66 19.93
N LYS A 257 19.23 -5.52 19.69
CA LYS A 257 19.37 -6.97 19.51
C LYS A 257 18.33 -7.42 18.50
N SER A 258 18.72 -8.27 17.58
CA SER A 258 17.78 -8.95 16.69
C SER A 258 18.37 -10.26 16.18
N ASP A 259 17.54 -11.29 16.17
CA ASP A 259 17.89 -12.65 15.76
C ASP A 259 16.81 -13.20 14.84
N VAL A 260 17.20 -14.02 13.85
CA VAL A 260 16.30 -14.68 12.90
C VAL A 260 16.06 -16.12 13.30
N TYR A 261 14.80 -16.55 13.19
CA TYR A 261 14.36 -17.90 13.48
C TYR A 261 13.50 -18.47 12.38
N VAL A 262 13.41 -19.81 12.35
CA VAL A 262 12.50 -20.56 11.46
C VAL A 262 11.63 -21.48 12.30
N ALA A 263 10.34 -21.52 12.02
CA ALA A 263 9.40 -22.47 12.62
C ALA A 263 8.86 -23.45 11.56
N ASP A 264 8.86 -24.75 11.89
CA ASP A 264 8.15 -25.79 11.15
C ASP A 264 6.73 -25.87 11.70
N LEU A 265 5.75 -25.35 10.94
CA LEU A 265 4.35 -25.30 11.35
C LEU A 265 3.66 -26.67 11.40
N GLN A 266 4.18 -27.66 10.67
CA GLN A 266 3.67 -29.03 10.70
C GLN A 266 4.18 -29.80 11.91
N LYS A 267 5.46 -29.64 12.25
CA LYS A 267 6.10 -30.34 13.37
C LYS A 267 6.05 -29.55 14.68
N ASN A 268 5.49 -28.34 14.68
CA ASN A 268 5.42 -27.42 15.83
C ASN A 268 6.77 -27.26 16.53
N ARG A 269 7.83 -26.99 15.79
CA ARG A 269 9.19 -26.83 16.34
C ARG A 269 9.89 -25.60 15.77
N ILE A 270 10.77 -25.01 16.57
CA ILE A 270 11.72 -23.99 16.11
C ILE A 270 12.97 -24.69 15.59
N ILE A 271 13.41 -24.30 14.39
CA ILE A 271 14.65 -24.73 13.77
C ILE A 271 15.74 -23.75 14.18
N ARG A 272 16.87 -24.28 14.64
CA ARG A 272 18.03 -23.51 15.06
C ARG A 272 19.21 -23.87 14.18
N SER A 273 20.05 -22.88 13.89
CA SER A 273 21.26 -23.05 13.12
C SER A 273 22.37 -22.17 13.71
N PRO A 274 23.62 -22.64 13.75
CA PRO A 274 24.76 -21.81 14.14
C PRO A 274 25.06 -20.69 13.13
N LEU A 275 24.42 -20.71 11.95
CA LEU A 275 24.49 -19.65 10.93
C LEU A 275 23.51 -18.50 11.19
N LEU A 276 22.65 -18.65 12.19
CA LEU A 276 21.68 -17.66 12.66
C LEU A 276 21.86 -17.46 14.16
N ASN A 277 21.44 -16.31 14.66
CA ASN A 277 21.52 -15.96 16.08
C ASN A 277 22.95 -15.69 16.57
N ASP A 278 23.79 -15.08 15.74
CA ASP A 278 25.11 -14.62 16.16
C ASP A 278 24.98 -13.43 17.11
N SER A 279 25.52 -13.59 18.31
CA SER A 279 25.45 -12.57 19.38
C SER A 279 26.12 -11.24 19.00
N THR A 280 26.99 -11.19 17.99
CA THR A 280 27.72 -10.01 17.51
C THR A 280 27.06 -9.34 16.32
N VAL A 281 26.00 -9.94 15.75
CA VAL A 281 25.30 -9.49 14.57
C VAL A 281 23.86 -9.13 14.91
N LEU A 282 23.32 -8.13 14.24
CA LEU A 282 21.88 -7.85 14.17
C LEU A 282 21.34 -8.55 12.94
N GLU A 283 20.32 -9.38 13.10
CA GLU A 283 19.67 -10.13 12.00
C GLU A 283 18.18 -9.83 12.01
N THR A 284 17.63 -9.31 10.89
CA THR A 284 16.24 -8.86 10.82
C THR A 284 15.65 -8.98 9.42
N PHE A 285 14.33 -8.83 9.30
CA PHE A 285 13.56 -8.86 8.04
C PHE A 285 13.80 -10.11 7.18
N PRO A 286 13.64 -11.32 7.76
CA PRO A 286 13.87 -12.53 7.00
C PRO A 286 12.74 -12.83 6.01
N THR A 287 13.11 -13.41 4.85
CA THR A 287 12.19 -13.90 3.84
C THR A 287 12.77 -15.10 3.12
N PHE A 288 11.91 -16.03 2.65
CA PHE A 288 12.36 -17.12 1.81
C PHE A 288 12.55 -16.68 0.36
N SER A 289 13.46 -17.32 -0.36
CA SER A 289 13.50 -17.21 -1.82
C SER A 289 12.23 -17.85 -2.43
N PRO A 290 11.81 -17.40 -3.64
CA PRO A 290 10.64 -17.97 -4.31
C PRO A 290 10.76 -19.46 -4.62
N ASP A 291 11.97 -19.98 -4.71
CA ASP A 291 12.26 -21.40 -4.93
C ASP A 291 12.48 -22.21 -3.65
N GLY A 292 12.37 -21.56 -2.47
CA GLY A 292 12.51 -22.19 -1.15
C GLY A 292 13.93 -22.65 -0.79
N ARG A 293 14.93 -22.31 -1.58
CA ARG A 293 16.31 -22.80 -1.37
C ARG A 293 17.19 -21.90 -0.50
N TYR A 294 16.72 -20.69 -0.21
CA TYR A 294 17.45 -19.73 0.59
C TYR A 294 16.54 -18.97 1.54
N ILE A 295 17.11 -18.51 2.65
CA ILE A 295 16.56 -17.46 3.48
C ILE A 295 17.39 -16.22 3.28
N TYR A 296 16.77 -15.09 2.90
CA TYR A 296 17.36 -13.77 2.82
C TYR A 296 17.02 -12.99 4.08
N TYR A 297 17.95 -12.23 4.59
CA TYR A 297 17.72 -11.33 5.73
C TYR A 297 18.69 -10.16 5.72
N CYS A 298 18.40 -9.13 6.48
CA CYS A 298 19.30 -8.00 6.69
C CYS A 298 20.21 -8.30 7.88
N ALA A 299 21.51 -8.14 7.73
CA ALA A 299 22.50 -8.35 8.77
C ALA A 299 23.44 -7.15 8.91
N ALA A 300 23.78 -6.79 10.16
CA ALA A 300 24.76 -5.76 10.49
C ALA A 300 25.55 -6.17 11.72
N HIS A 301 26.84 -5.85 11.76
CA HIS A 301 27.61 -5.94 13.00
C HIS A 301 27.05 -4.97 14.04
N LYS A 302 26.92 -5.44 15.27
CA LYS A 302 26.48 -4.61 16.39
C LYS A 302 27.49 -3.48 16.64
N VAL A 303 26.93 -2.30 16.89
CA VAL A 303 27.69 -1.10 17.27
C VAL A 303 27.08 -0.53 18.53
N GLN A 304 27.80 0.35 19.20
CA GLN A 304 27.31 1.02 20.42
C GLN A 304 26.33 2.14 20.04
N LEU A 305 25.02 1.88 20.21
CA LEU A 305 23.98 2.85 19.91
C LEU A 305 23.65 3.73 21.13
N PRO A 306 23.35 5.01 20.91
CA PRO A 306 23.26 5.71 19.62
C PRO A 306 24.58 6.30 19.12
N GLN A 307 25.69 6.19 19.88
CA GLN A 307 26.96 6.90 19.63
C GLN A 307 27.57 6.53 18.27
N GLU A 308 27.49 5.27 17.90
CA GLU A 308 28.11 4.74 16.68
C GLU A 308 27.10 4.50 15.54
N LEU A 309 25.93 5.15 15.58
CA LEU A 309 24.88 4.95 14.59
C LEU A 309 25.35 5.09 13.13
N LYS A 310 26.27 6.02 12.87
CA LYS A 310 26.80 6.22 11.51
C LYS A 310 27.64 5.04 10.99
N GLN A 311 28.09 4.16 11.89
CA GLN A 311 28.85 2.95 11.56
C GLN A 311 27.92 1.74 11.34
N LEU A 312 26.65 1.82 11.77
CA LEU A 312 25.68 0.75 11.56
C LEU A 312 25.31 0.66 10.07
N GLN A 313 25.73 -0.40 9.42
CA GLN A 313 25.48 -0.65 8.01
C GLN A 313 24.93 -2.07 7.85
N TYR A 314 23.72 -2.17 7.27
CA TYR A 314 23.09 -3.43 6.95
C TYR A 314 23.49 -3.91 5.56
N ALA A 315 23.75 -5.20 5.45
CA ALA A 315 23.89 -5.91 4.18
C ALA A 315 22.71 -6.88 4.00
N LEU A 316 22.28 -7.07 2.77
CA LEU A 316 21.39 -8.17 2.42
C LEU A 316 22.23 -9.44 2.28
N VAL A 317 21.95 -10.43 3.10
CA VAL A 317 22.63 -11.72 3.11
C VAL A 317 21.66 -12.86 2.87
N ARG A 318 22.18 -14.04 2.51
CA ARG A 318 21.38 -15.25 2.36
C ARG A 318 22.12 -16.46 2.92
N ILE A 319 21.33 -17.43 3.41
CA ILE A 319 21.81 -18.75 3.81
C ILE A 319 21.04 -19.84 3.07
N PRO A 320 21.64 -21.01 2.83
CA PRO A 320 20.92 -22.15 2.25
C PRO A 320 19.78 -22.60 3.17
N PHE A 321 18.69 -23.06 2.57
CA PHE A 321 17.59 -23.70 3.27
C PHE A 321 17.04 -24.87 2.43
N ASN A 322 16.66 -25.94 3.10
CA ASN A 322 16.07 -27.10 2.45
C ASN A 322 14.65 -27.33 2.95
N GLU A 323 13.66 -27.03 2.12
CA GLU A 323 12.24 -27.20 2.47
C GLU A 323 11.81 -28.65 2.74
N LYS A 324 12.58 -29.66 2.29
CA LYS A 324 12.21 -31.07 2.50
C LYS A 324 12.30 -31.46 3.98
N ASP A 325 13.31 -31.02 4.64
CA ASP A 325 13.62 -31.39 6.03
C ASP A 325 13.78 -30.22 7.00
N GLY A 326 13.91 -28.98 6.49
CA GLY A 326 14.11 -27.76 7.24
C GLY A 326 15.56 -27.53 7.65
N SER A 327 16.54 -28.19 7.03
CA SER A 327 17.93 -27.93 7.32
C SER A 327 18.41 -26.56 6.78
N ILE A 328 19.31 -25.94 7.55
CA ILE A 328 19.97 -24.65 7.26
C ILE A 328 21.47 -24.90 7.24
#